data_e265f0d690e9404b7dcdad9ef090fd1a
#
_entry.id   e265f0d690e9404b7dcdad9ef090fd1a
#
_cell.length_a   1.000
_cell.length_b   1.000
_cell.length_c   1.000
_cell.angle_alpha   90.00
_cell.angle_beta   90.00
_cell.angle_gamma   90.00
#
_symmetry.space_group_name_H-M   'P 1'
#
loop_
_entity.id
_entity.type
_entity.pdbx_description
1 polymer ?
#
loop_
_entity_poly.entity_id
_entity_poly.type
_entity_poly.pdbx_seq_one_letter_code
_entity_poly.pdbx_strand_id
1 'polypeptide(L)'
;DHFARYLNAHGYVVCGEDHLGHGKTGEAAGQFGFFGRRNGWTLATANVRAFRQRMGEKFPGVPYILLGHSMGSFLTRTYLCRYPGTVDGAILSGTGQESPLLVATGRLVSTVLGWLRGPTWVSQLVYSQSLGVYNRQFRPNRTTVDWMCSDERMVDAYLQDPLCSFIPSVGLFRDMLGGLRYISSEKALSRMDPNTPIYLFSGDQDPVGAN
;
A
#
# COMPACT_ATOMS: atom_id res chain seq x y z
N ASP A 1 -13.69 8.38 -4.25
CA ASP A 1 -14.15 9.72 -4.66
C ASP A 1 -14.75 10.57 -3.53
N HIS A 2 -15.47 10.00 -2.54
CA HIS A 2 -16.12 10.78 -1.47
C HIS A 2 -15.11 11.59 -0.65
N PHE A 3 -14.03 10.96 -0.22
CA PHE A 3 -12.97 11.64 0.54
C PHE A 3 -12.33 12.79 -0.25
N ALA A 4 -12.02 12.57 -1.52
CA ALA A 4 -11.46 13.61 -2.38
C ALA A 4 -12.42 14.79 -2.56
N ARG A 5 -13.71 14.54 -2.76
CA ARG A 5 -14.75 15.58 -2.85
C ARG A 5 -14.88 16.37 -1.55
N TYR A 6 -14.85 15.69 -0.42
CA TYR A 6 -14.88 16.33 0.89
C TYR A 6 -13.69 17.29 1.06
N LEU A 7 -12.49 16.85 0.77
CA LEU A 7 -11.29 17.68 0.87
C LEU A 7 -11.32 18.86 -0.12
N ASN A 8 -11.78 18.62 -1.37
CA ASN A 8 -11.92 19.69 -2.35
C ASN A 8 -12.91 20.78 -1.88
N ALA A 9 -14.01 20.40 -1.25
CA ALA A 9 -14.98 21.33 -0.66
C ALA A 9 -14.39 22.17 0.48
N HIS A 10 -13.26 21.71 1.08
CA HIS A 10 -12.53 22.40 2.14
C HIS A 10 -11.26 23.10 1.63
N GLY A 11 -11.13 23.31 0.31
CA GLY A 11 -10.05 24.11 -0.27
C GLY A 11 -8.75 23.33 -0.53
N TYR A 12 -8.76 22.00 -0.44
CA TYR A 12 -7.60 21.18 -0.78
C TYR A 12 -7.65 20.72 -2.23
N VAL A 13 -6.51 20.69 -2.89
CA VAL A 13 -6.33 19.99 -4.17
C VAL A 13 -6.01 18.54 -3.86
N VAL A 14 -6.79 17.59 -4.39
CA VAL A 14 -6.58 16.15 -4.19
C VAL A 14 -6.17 15.53 -5.50
N CYS A 15 -5.05 14.84 -5.49
CA CYS A 15 -4.50 14.12 -6.62
C CYS A 15 -4.16 12.69 -6.21
N GLY A 16 -4.35 11.74 -7.12
CA GLY A 16 -4.01 10.33 -6.90
C GLY A 16 -3.58 9.67 -8.19
N GLU A 17 -2.83 8.59 -8.07
CA GLU A 17 -2.40 7.74 -9.18
C GLU A 17 -2.78 6.29 -8.92
N ASP A 18 -3.03 5.54 -9.97
CA ASP A 18 -3.10 4.09 -9.91
C ASP A 18 -1.69 3.52 -9.93
N HIS A 19 -1.30 2.81 -8.89
CA HIS A 19 0.01 2.17 -8.82
C HIS A 19 0.18 1.10 -9.91
N LEU A 20 1.42 0.73 -10.22
CA LEU A 20 1.72 -0.42 -11.09
C LEU A 20 0.91 -1.65 -10.65
N GLY A 21 0.24 -2.29 -11.60
CA GLY A 21 -0.61 -3.46 -11.33
C GLY A 21 -1.88 -3.17 -10.54
N HIS A 22 -2.32 -1.92 -10.45
CA HIS A 22 -3.56 -1.51 -9.79
C HIS A 22 -4.39 -0.63 -10.72
N GLY A 23 -5.70 -0.60 -10.49
CA GLY A 23 -6.62 0.27 -11.19
C GLY A 23 -6.46 0.24 -12.72
N LYS A 24 -6.58 1.39 -13.36
CA LYS A 24 -6.43 1.53 -14.81
C LYS A 24 -5.00 1.26 -15.30
N THR A 25 -3.99 1.47 -14.46
CA THR A 25 -2.60 1.13 -14.80
C THR A 25 -2.42 -0.39 -14.93
N GLY A 26 -3.03 -1.16 -14.04
CA GLY A 26 -3.05 -2.62 -14.12
C GLY A 26 -3.87 -3.13 -15.30
N GLU A 27 -5.03 -2.54 -15.53
CA GLU A 27 -5.90 -2.85 -16.67
C GLU A 27 -5.18 -2.62 -18.02
N ALA A 28 -4.57 -1.45 -18.21
CA ALA A 28 -3.83 -1.12 -19.42
C ALA A 28 -2.62 -2.04 -19.64
N ALA A 29 -2.00 -2.54 -18.58
CA ALA A 29 -0.89 -3.51 -18.66
C ALA A 29 -1.38 -4.97 -18.82
N GLY A 30 -2.68 -5.25 -18.69
CA GLY A 30 -3.25 -6.60 -18.64
C GLY A 30 -2.74 -7.43 -17.45
N GLN A 31 -2.32 -6.77 -16.37
CA GLN A 31 -1.67 -7.41 -15.24
C GLN A 31 -2.03 -6.72 -13.92
N PHE A 32 -2.83 -7.39 -13.10
CA PHE A 32 -3.15 -6.94 -11.75
C PHE A 32 -2.26 -7.59 -10.70
N GLY A 33 -2.11 -6.89 -9.56
CA GLY A 33 -1.42 -7.40 -8.39
C GLY A 33 0.07 -7.69 -8.60
N PHE A 34 0.75 -6.90 -9.46
CA PHE A 34 2.16 -7.09 -9.77
C PHE A 34 2.85 -5.78 -10.13
N PHE A 35 3.89 -5.41 -9.38
CA PHE A 35 4.63 -4.16 -9.62
C PHE A 35 5.65 -4.23 -10.76
N GLY A 36 6.21 -5.43 -11.02
CA GLY A 36 7.24 -5.61 -12.03
C GLY A 36 8.16 -6.80 -11.77
N ARG A 37 8.89 -7.23 -12.79
CA ARG A 37 9.75 -8.41 -12.72
C ARG A 37 10.94 -8.24 -11.76
N ARG A 38 11.48 -7.02 -11.65
CA ARG A 38 12.64 -6.68 -10.80
C ARG A 38 12.38 -5.37 -10.07
N ASN A 39 12.76 -5.34 -8.80
CA ASN A 39 12.71 -4.13 -7.98
C ASN A 39 11.33 -3.45 -7.94
N GLY A 40 10.23 -4.22 -7.94
CA GLY A 40 8.88 -3.68 -8.07
C GLY A 40 8.53 -2.65 -6.99
N TRP A 41 8.94 -2.88 -5.73
CA TRP A 41 8.77 -1.89 -4.65
C TRP A 41 9.49 -0.57 -4.92
N THR A 42 10.71 -0.65 -5.45
CA THR A 42 11.48 0.54 -5.82
C THR A 42 10.83 1.30 -6.97
N LEU A 43 10.32 0.57 -7.97
CA LEU A 43 9.60 1.18 -9.10
C LEU A 43 8.31 1.87 -8.63
N ALA A 44 7.50 1.21 -7.80
CA ALA A 44 6.30 1.81 -7.24
C ALA A 44 6.62 3.08 -6.43
N THR A 45 7.66 3.05 -5.59
CA THR A 45 8.10 4.25 -4.85
C THR A 45 8.61 5.36 -5.78
N ALA A 46 9.31 5.00 -6.86
CA ALA A 46 9.79 5.96 -7.85
C ALA A 46 8.64 6.62 -8.63
N ASN A 47 7.55 5.87 -8.91
CA ASN A 47 6.36 6.43 -9.52
C ASN A 47 5.70 7.46 -8.61
N VAL A 48 5.54 7.18 -7.31
CA VAL A 48 5.07 8.16 -6.34
C VAL A 48 5.93 9.42 -6.36
N ARG A 49 7.27 9.27 -6.49
CA ARG A 49 8.19 10.41 -6.62
C ARG A 49 7.93 11.22 -7.89
N ALA A 50 7.81 10.54 -9.03
CA ALA A 50 7.55 11.20 -10.31
C ALA A 50 6.18 11.91 -10.32
N PHE A 51 5.17 11.28 -9.72
CA PHE A 51 3.85 11.87 -9.55
C PHE A 51 3.91 13.13 -8.68
N ARG A 52 4.58 13.07 -7.52
CA ARG A 52 4.79 14.23 -6.65
C ARG A 52 5.48 15.38 -7.39
N GLN A 53 6.52 15.12 -8.18
CA GLN A 53 7.23 16.14 -8.95
C GLN A 53 6.28 16.82 -9.95
N ARG A 54 5.53 16.04 -10.72
CA ARG A 54 4.55 16.53 -11.69
C ARG A 54 3.46 17.37 -11.05
N MET A 55 3.00 16.97 -9.86
CA MET A 55 2.00 17.78 -9.12
C MET A 55 2.59 19.06 -8.57
N GLY A 56 3.86 19.05 -8.12
CA GLY A 56 4.55 20.26 -7.70
C GLY A 56 4.76 21.28 -8.81
N GLU A 57 5.00 20.81 -10.04
CA GLU A 57 5.07 21.67 -11.23
C GLU A 57 3.70 22.25 -11.60
N LYS A 58 2.64 21.44 -11.45
CA LYS A 58 1.26 21.85 -11.75
C LYS A 58 0.68 22.82 -10.71
N PHE A 59 1.09 22.71 -9.46
CA PHE A 59 0.62 23.50 -8.34
C PHE A 59 1.81 24.11 -7.57
N PRO A 60 2.54 25.08 -8.15
CA PRO A 60 3.73 25.65 -7.53
C PRO A 60 3.37 26.40 -6.24
N GLY A 61 4.22 26.22 -5.21
CA GLY A 61 4.05 26.91 -3.93
C GLY A 61 2.94 26.36 -3.02
N VAL A 62 2.19 25.35 -3.46
CA VAL A 62 1.17 24.71 -2.62
C VAL A 62 1.84 23.64 -1.75
N PRO A 63 1.62 23.64 -0.42
CA PRO A 63 2.10 22.59 0.46
C PRO A 63 1.62 21.19 0.01
N TYR A 64 2.51 20.20 0.04
CA TYR A 64 2.23 18.86 -0.43
C TYR A 64 2.19 17.85 0.73
N ILE A 65 1.01 17.33 1.01
CA ILE A 65 0.81 16.28 2.01
C ILE A 65 0.67 14.94 1.30
N LEU A 66 1.52 13.97 1.64
CA LEU A 66 1.47 12.62 1.09
C LEU A 66 0.63 11.71 1.99
N LEU A 67 -0.52 11.25 1.49
CA LEU A 67 -1.39 10.31 2.20
C LEU A 67 -1.20 8.90 1.65
N GLY A 68 -0.96 7.94 2.55
CA GLY A 68 -0.92 6.52 2.24
C GLY A 68 -1.82 5.71 3.15
N HIS A 69 -2.62 4.80 2.56
CA HIS A 69 -3.45 3.86 3.29
C HIS A 69 -2.96 2.43 3.08
N SER A 70 -2.92 1.62 4.16
CA SER A 70 -2.50 0.22 4.11
C SER A 70 -1.14 0.05 3.40
N MET A 71 -1.04 -0.73 2.32
CA MET A 71 0.16 -0.84 1.50
C MET A 71 0.69 0.52 1.04
N GLY A 72 -0.19 1.47 0.72
CA GLY A 72 0.20 2.85 0.39
C GLY A 72 0.91 3.56 1.53
N SER A 73 0.60 3.23 2.80
CA SER A 73 1.33 3.77 3.96
C SER A 73 2.77 3.24 4.03
N PHE A 74 3.00 1.99 3.63
CA PHE A 74 4.35 1.42 3.54
C PHE A 74 5.16 2.05 2.40
N LEU A 75 4.51 2.36 1.26
CA LEU A 75 5.11 3.12 0.17
C LEU A 75 5.45 4.54 0.62
N THR A 76 4.56 5.22 1.34
CA THR A 76 4.79 6.55 1.91
C THR A 76 5.96 6.54 2.89
N ARG A 77 6.04 5.60 3.81
CA ARG A 77 7.20 5.45 4.72
C ARG A 77 8.50 5.21 3.94
N THR A 78 8.45 4.36 2.90
CA THR A 78 9.61 4.16 2.02
C THR A 78 9.99 5.44 1.29
N TYR A 79 9.01 6.20 0.84
CA TYR A 79 9.20 7.49 0.18
C TYR A 79 9.92 8.49 1.10
N LEU A 80 9.43 8.65 2.33
CA LEU A 80 10.04 9.54 3.33
C LEU A 80 11.50 9.20 3.62
N CYS A 81 11.83 7.90 3.67
CA CYS A 81 13.22 7.45 3.86
C CYS A 81 14.11 7.67 2.63
N ARG A 82 13.55 7.64 1.43
CA ARG A 82 14.33 7.77 0.17
C ARG A 82 14.44 9.19 -0.34
N TYR A 83 13.43 10.01 -0.06
CA TYR A 83 13.30 11.36 -0.58
C TYR A 83 12.96 12.36 0.55
N PRO A 84 13.83 12.48 1.57
CA PRO A 84 13.58 13.37 2.70
C PRO A 84 13.41 14.82 2.26
N GLY A 85 12.61 15.59 2.99
CA GLY A 85 12.38 17.02 2.75
C GLY A 85 11.67 17.36 1.44
N THR A 86 10.97 16.40 0.81
CA THR A 86 10.29 16.64 -0.48
C THR A 86 8.79 16.71 -0.38
N VAL A 87 8.25 16.56 0.81
CA VAL A 87 6.84 16.76 1.16
C VAL A 87 6.76 17.57 2.46
N ASP A 88 5.70 18.32 2.62
CA ASP A 88 5.48 19.18 3.79
C ASP A 88 4.81 18.46 4.94
N GLY A 89 4.36 17.24 4.72
CA GLY A 89 3.81 16.34 5.74
C GLY A 89 3.38 15.01 5.16
N ALA A 90 3.09 14.05 6.03
CA ALA A 90 2.58 12.75 5.65
C ALA A 90 1.43 12.29 6.54
N ILE A 91 0.50 11.57 5.96
CA ILE A 91 -0.62 10.91 6.66
C ILE A 91 -0.55 9.42 6.39
N LEU A 92 -0.48 8.63 7.46
CA LEU A 92 -0.39 7.17 7.40
C LEU A 92 -1.67 6.58 8.01
N SER A 93 -2.51 6.00 7.15
CA SER A 93 -3.77 5.38 7.54
C SER A 93 -3.65 3.86 7.50
N GLY A 94 -4.09 3.17 8.56
CA GLY A 94 -4.04 1.70 8.63
C GLY A 94 -2.64 1.16 8.36
N THR A 95 -1.61 1.82 8.91
CA THR A 95 -0.22 1.37 8.78
C THR A 95 0.10 0.32 9.83
N GLY A 96 1.03 -0.56 9.54
CA GLY A 96 1.42 -1.63 10.44
C GLY A 96 2.91 -1.95 10.37
N GLN A 97 3.29 -2.92 11.19
CA GLN A 97 4.62 -3.48 11.26
C GLN A 97 4.51 -4.96 11.54
N GLU A 98 5.29 -5.76 10.83
CA GLU A 98 5.34 -7.20 11.03
C GLU A 98 6.65 -7.64 11.67
N SER A 99 6.64 -8.76 12.36
CA SER A 99 7.85 -9.30 12.95
C SER A 99 8.92 -9.59 11.88
N PRO A 100 10.21 -9.35 12.17
CA PRO A 100 11.29 -9.62 11.20
C PRO A 100 11.30 -11.06 10.68
N LEU A 101 10.92 -12.02 11.52
CA LEU A 101 10.85 -13.42 11.16
C LEU A 101 9.73 -13.69 10.14
N LEU A 102 8.54 -13.14 10.39
CA LEU A 102 7.39 -13.28 9.47
C LEU A 102 7.70 -12.63 8.12
N VAL A 103 8.30 -11.44 8.13
CA VAL A 103 8.73 -10.74 6.91
C VAL A 103 9.77 -11.57 6.13
N ALA A 104 10.77 -12.14 6.82
CA ALA A 104 11.82 -12.93 6.19
C ALA A 104 11.27 -14.23 5.59
N THR A 105 10.46 -14.98 6.35
CA THR A 105 9.87 -16.25 5.90
C THR A 105 8.85 -16.04 4.78
N GLY A 106 7.95 -15.08 4.91
CA GLY A 106 6.97 -14.75 3.87
C GLY A 106 7.64 -14.33 2.56
N ARG A 107 8.72 -13.51 2.66
CA ARG A 107 9.51 -13.10 1.49
C ARG A 107 10.23 -14.28 0.84
N LEU A 108 10.80 -15.20 1.63
CA LEU A 108 11.45 -16.41 1.12
C LEU A 108 10.44 -17.28 0.37
N VAL A 109 9.30 -17.59 0.99
CA VAL A 109 8.22 -18.38 0.38
C VAL A 109 7.75 -17.75 -0.93
N SER A 110 7.45 -16.44 -0.92
CA SER A 110 7.02 -15.74 -2.12
C SER A 110 8.09 -15.71 -3.22
N THR A 111 9.38 -15.68 -2.86
CA THR A 111 10.50 -15.75 -3.80
C THR A 111 10.60 -17.13 -4.44
N VAL A 112 10.55 -18.21 -3.64
CA VAL A 112 10.62 -19.59 -4.13
C VAL A 112 9.44 -19.91 -5.05
N LEU A 113 8.23 -19.53 -4.64
CA LEU A 113 7.02 -19.71 -5.47
C LEU A 113 7.10 -18.91 -6.76
N GLY A 114 7.60 -17.68 -6.71
CA GLY A 114 7.83 -16.84 -7.88
C GLY A 114 8.89 -17.41 -8.84
N TRP A 115 9.88 -18.13 -8.32
CA TRP A 115 10.87 -18.84 -9.13
C TRP A 115 10.27 -20.09 -9.79
N LEU A 116 9.45 -20.85 -9.05
CA LEU A 116 8.87 -22.11 -9.55
C LEU A 116 7.67 -21.90 -10.51
N ARG A 117 6.84 -20.91 -10.26
CA ARG A 117 5.56 -20.67 -10.97
C ARG A 117 5.51 -19.38 -11.77
N GLY A 118 6.54 -18.56 -11.64
CA GLY A 118 6.56 -17.21 -12.19
C GLY A 118 6.11 -16.15 -11.18
N PRO A 119 6.65 -14.93 -11.25
CA PRO A 119 6.38 -13.87 -10.26
C PRO A 119 4.96 -13.30 -10.32
N THR A 120 4.25 -13.51 -11.42
CA THR A 120 2.85 -13.10 -11.61
C THR A 120 1.84 -14.12 -11.09
N TRP A 121 2.33 -15.28 -10.66
CA TRP A 121 1.45 -16.33 -10.16
C TRP A 121 0.71 -15.90 -8.88
N VAL A 122 -0.59 -16.21 -8.82
CA VAL A 122 -1.47 -15.96 -7.68
C VAL A 122 -1.54 -17.22 -6.83
N SER A 123 -1.22 -17.11 -5.54
CA SER A 123 -1.27 -18.19 -4.58
C SER A 123 -2.36 -17.97 -3.54
N GLN A 124 -3.40 -18.78 -3.57
CA GLN A 124 -4.45 -18.77 -2.56
C GLN A 124 -3.91 -19.07 -1.16
N LEU A 125 -2.90 -19.93 -1.06
CA LEU A 125 -2.25 -20.25 0.22
C LEU A 125 -1.55 -19.02 0.80
N VAL A 126 -0.75 -18.29 -0.02
CA VAL A 126 -0.07 -17.08 0.43
C VAL A 126 -1.10 -16.03 0.82
N TYR A 127 -2.14 -15.83 0.03
CA TYR A 127 -3.22 -14.89 0.33
C TYR A 127 -3.91 -15.22 1.66
N SER A 128 -4.34 -16.47 1.85
CA SER A 128 -5.08 -16.90 3.05
C SER A 128 -4.26 -16.82 4.34
N GLN A 129 -2.93 -16.95 4.25
CA GLN A 129 -2.01 -16.85 5.38
C GLN A 129 -1.45 -15.43 5.60
N SER A 130 -1.75 -14.50 4.69
CA SER A 130 -1.42 -13.08 4.82
C SER A 130 -2.68 -12.24 5.02
N LEU A 131 -3.24 -11.67 3.97
CA LEU A 131 -4.41 -10.80 4.06
C LEU A 131 -5.67 -11.53 4.52
N GLY A 132 -5.83 -12.80 4.14
CA GLY A 132 -7.00 -13.60 4.53
C GLY A 132 -7.07 -13.93 6.02
N VAL A 133 -5.94 -13.86 6.74
CA VAL A 133 -5.94 -14.10 8.20
C VAL A 133 -6.69 -13.03 8.97
N TYR A 134 -6.68 -11.80 8.48
CA TYR A 134 -7.34 -10.65 9.11
C TYR A 134 -8.86 -10.85 9.24
N ASN A 135 -9.48 -11.58 8.31
CA ASN A 135 -10.92 -11.83 8.35
C ASN A 135 -11.35 -12.77 9.49
N ARG A 136 -10.41 -13.47 10.13
CA ARG A 136 -10.73 -14.48 11.17
C ARG A 136 -11.34 -13.87 12.44
N GLN A 137 -10.95 -12.63 12.78
CA GLN A 137 -11.47 -11.94 13.97
C GLN A 137 -12.92 -11.41 13.80
N PHE A 138 -13.41 -11.36 12.55
CA PHE A 138 -14.75 -10.86 12.22
C PHE A 138 -15.77 -12.00 11.99
N ARG A 139 -15.54 -13.17 12.55
CA ARG A 139 -16.46 -14.31 12.42
C ARG A 139 -17.75 -14.08 13.24
N PRO A 140 -18.93 -14.51 12.69
CA PRO A 140 -19.13 -15.20 11.42
C PRO A 140 -18.95 -14.25 10.22
N ASN A 141 -18.15 -14.68 9.23
CA ASN A 141 -17.86 -13.85 8.06
C ASN A 141 -19.04 -13.88 7.07
N ARG A 142 -19.41 -12.71 6.55
CA ARG A 142 -20.34 -12.53 5.43
C ARG A 142 -19.61 -12.69 4.10
N THR A 143 -18.39 -12.14 4.02
CA THR A 143 -17.54 -12.16 2.83
C THR A 143 -16.11 -12.60 3.18
N THR A 144 -15.23 -12.62 2.18
CA THR A 144 -13.80 -12.90 2.36
C THR A 144 -12.97 -11.69 2.86
N VAL A 145 -13.60 -10.51 2.96
CA VAL A 145 -12.92 -9.23 3.22
C VAL A 145 -13.67 -8.31 4.19
N ASP A 146 -14.47 -8.87 5.09
CA ASP A 146 -15.24 -8.09 6.09
C ASP A 146 -14.35 -7.24 7.01
N TRP A 147 -13.08 -7.63 7.14
CA TRP A 147 -12.07 -6.91 7.91
C TRP A 147 -11.74 -5.51 7.36
N MET A 148 -12.10 -5.22 6.11
CA MET A 148 -11.71 -3.97 5.44
C MET A 148 -12.56 -2.77 5.86
N CYS A 149 -13.85 -3.01 6.17
CA CYS A 149 -14.78 -1.93 6.52
C CYS A 149 -15.97 -2.46 7.30
N SER A 150 -16.46 -1.69 8.28
CA SER A 150 -17.69 -1.99 9.02
C SER A 150 -18.97 -1.68 8.23
N ASP A 151 -18.90 -0.88 7.17
CA ASP A 151 -20.03 -0.63 6.27
C ASP A 151 -20.09 -1.72 5.18
N GLU A 152 -21.06 -2.63 5.29
CA GLU A 152 -21.25 -3.73 4.35
C GLU A 152 -21.41 -3.28 2.90
N ARG A 153 -22.04 -2.12 2.67
CA ARG A 153 -22.21 -1.57 1.31
C ARG A 153 -20.87 -1.22 0.67
N MET A 154 -19.90 -0.76 1.46
CA MET A 154 -18.55 -0.47 0.98
C MET A 154 -17.77 -1.75 0.68
N VAL A 155 -17.95 -2.79 1.50
CA VAL A 155 -17.38 -4.13 1.26
C VAL A 155 -17.94 -4.71 -0.04
N ASP A 156 -19.26 -4.63 -0.25
CA ASP A 156 -19.92 -5.11 -1.46
C ASP A 156 -19.45 -4.34 -2.71
N ALA A 157 -19.36 -3.01 -2.61
CA ALA A 157 -18.84 -2.18 -3.70
C ALA A 157 -17.39 -2.55 -4.07
N TYR A 158 -16.54 -2.81 -3.05
CA TYR A 158 -15.16 -3.28 -3.27
C TYR A 158 -15.12 -4.62 -4.02
N LEU A 159 -15.96 -5.58 -3.60
CA LEU A 159 -16.00 -6.91 -4.22
C LEU A 159 -16.55 -6.89 -5.66
N GLN A 160 -17.43 -5.94 -5.96
CA GLN A 160 -18.02 -5.77 -7.30
C GLN A 160 -17.11 -5.00 -8.25
N ASP A 161 -16.14 -4.26 -7.74
CA ASP A 161 -15.21 -3.49 -8.58
C ASP A 161 -14.07 -4.39 -9.09
N PRO A 162 -14.00 -4.67 -10.39
CA PRO A 162 -12.95 -5.51 -10.98
C PRO A 162 -11.56 -4.91 -10.88
N LEU A 163 -11.46 -3.59 -10.64
CA LEU A 163 -10.17 -2.91 -10.46
C LEU A 163 -9.65 -3.01 -9.02
N CYS A 164 -10.48 -3.49 -8.07
CA CYS A 164 -10.16 -3.57 -6.65
C CYS A 164 -10.03 -5.02 -6.15
N SER A 165 -10.92 -5.92 -6.56
CA SER A 165 -11.11 -7.25 -5.97
C SER A 165 -10.14 -8.35 -6.47
N PHE A 166 -9.00 -8.00 -7.03
CA PHE A 166 -7.98 -8.97 -7.45
C PHE A 166 -7.12 -9.46 -6.29
N ILE A 167 -6.60 -10.69 -6.41
CA ILE A 167 -5.65 -11.25 -5.45
C ILE A 167 -4.22 -10.90 -5.88
N PRO A 168 -3.39 -10.33 -4.98
CA PRO A 168 -2.01 -10.02 -5.28
C PRO A 168 -1.18 -11.24 -5.66
N SER A 169 -0.26 -11.07 -6.62
CA SER A 169 0.69 -12.11 -7.02
C SER A 169 1.75 -12.37 -5.95
N VAL A 170 2.42 -13.51 -6.01
CA VAL A 170 3.57 -13.79 -5.13
C VAL A 170 4.70 -12.77 -5.33
N GLY A 171 4.83 -12.20 -6.52
CA GLY A 171 5.79 -11.13 -6.80
C GLY A 171 5.48 -9.84 -6.04
N LEU A 172 4.20 -9.46 -5.95
CA LEU A 172 3.79 -8.30 -5.16
C LEU A 172 4.03 -8.55 -3.66
N PHE A 173 3.64 -9.72 -3.14
CA PHE A 173 3.92 -10.07 -1.74
C PHE A 173 5.42 -10.02 -1.42
N ARG A 174 6.27 -10.60 -2.27
CA ARG A 174 7.73 -10.54 -2.12
C ARG A 174 8.23 -9.10 -2.06
N ASP A 175 7.74 -8.24 -2.93
CA ASP A 175 8.18 -6.85 -3.06
C ASP A 175 7.68 -6.00 -1.89
N MET A 176 6.42 -6.17 -1.46
CA MET A 176 5.83 -5.52 -0.30
C MET A 176 6.56 -5.90 1.00
N LEU A 177 6.82 -7.20 1.22
CA LEU A 177 7.59 -7.68 2.37
C LEU A 177 9.05 -7.15 2.34
N GLY A 178 9.62 -6.98 1.15
CA GLY A 178 10.90 -6.28 0.97
C GLY A 178 10.83 -4.80 1.40
N GLY A 179 9.73 -4.14 1.10
CA GLY A 179 9.41 -2.79 1.55
C GLY A 179 9.26 -2.69 3.06
N LEU A 180 8.49 -3.58 3.68
CA LEU A 180 8.33 -3.66 5.14
C LEU A 180 9.68 -3.85 5.83
N ARG A 181 10.53 -4.77 5.35
CA ARG A 181 11.88 -4.94 5.86
C ARG A 181 12.72 -3.65 5.75
N TYR A 182 12.59 -2.91 4.64
CA TYR A 182 13.33 -1.67 4.44
C TYR A 182 12.92 -0.60 5.44
N ILE A 183 11.63 -0.33 5.60
CA ILE A 183 11.11 0.70 6.48
C ILE A 183 11.22 0.36 7.99
N SER A 184 11.62 -0.86 8.33
CA SER A 184 11.91 -1.29 9.71
C SER A 184 13.38 -1.16 10.07
N SER A 185 14.26 -0.83 9.11
CA SER A 185 15.69 -0.72 9.39
C SER A 185 16.05 0.66 9.90
N GLU A 186 16.83 0.72 10.98
CA GLU A 186 17.36 1.98 11.53
C GLU A 186 18.07 2.83 10.47
N LYS A 187 18.83 2.17 9.57
CA LYS A 187 19.51 2.83 8.45
C LYS A 187 18.55 3.52 7.49
N ALA A 188 17.33 3.00 7.28
CA ALA A 188 16.35 3.68 6.45
C ALA A 188 15.68 4.81 7.24
N LEU A 189 15.29 4.54 8.47
CA LEU A 189 14.62 5.52 9.34
C LEU A 189 15.49 6.75 9.62
N SER A 190 16.80 6.57 9.84
CA SER A 190 17.73 7.68 10.05
C SER A 190 17.90 8.63 8.88
N ARG A 191 17.37 8.29 7.70
CA ARG A 191 17.36 9.14 6.52
C ARG A 191 16.15 10.06 6.43
N MET A 192 15.12 9.80 7.22
CA MET A 192 13.92 10.64 7.20
C MET A 192 14.26 12.04 7.70
N ASP A 193 13.63 13.05 7.11
CA ASP A 193 13.71 14.41 7.63
C ASP A 193 12.94 14.47 8.96
N PRO A 194 13.60 14.77 10.07
CA PRO A 194 12.96 14.83 11.38
C PRO A 194 11.94 15.97 11.52
N ASN A 195 11.96 16.93 10.61
CA ASN A 195 11.03 18.07 10.61
C ASN A 195 9.75 17.81 9.81
N THR A 196 9.67 16.70 9.06
CA THR A 196 8.45 16.34 8.33
C THR A 196 7.39 15.86 9.32
N PRO A 197 6.27 16.58 9.54
CA PRO A 197 5.19 16.13 10.42
C PRO A 197 4.52 14.89 9.85
N ILE A 198 4.25 13.91 10.73
CA ILE A 198 3.58 12.66 10.37
C ILE A 198 2.35 12.48 11.26
N TYR A 199 1.20 12.32 10.64
CA TYR A 199 -0.04 11.96 11.31
C TYR A 199 -0.37 10.49 11.05
N LEU A 200 -0.59 9.71 12.12
CA LEU A 200 -0.97 8.30 12.03
C LEU A 200 -2.37 8.12 12.59
N PHE A 201 -3.18 7.34 11.88
CA PHE A 201 -4.47 6.89 12.40
C PHE A 201 -4.84 5.51 11.85
N SER A 202 -5.68 4.80 12.58
CA SER A 202 -6.22 3.48 12.22
C SER A 202 -7.59 3.32 12.86
N GLY A 203 -8.39 2.38 12.35
CA GLY A 203 -9.58 1.94 13.05
C GLY A 203 -9.21 1.20 14.35
N ASP A 204 -10.08 1.27 15.34
CA ASP A 204 -9.90 0.60 16.65
C ASP A 204 -9.92 -0.93 16.54
N GLN A 205 -10.45 -1.46 15.43
CA GLN A 205 -10.49 -2.90 15.14
C GLN A 205 -9.67 -3.28 13.90
N ASP A 206 -8.83 -2.35 13.40
CA ASP A 206 -7.99 -2.62 12.23
C ASP A 206 -6.90 -3.66 12.57
N PRO A 207 -6.95 -4.86 11.95
CA PRO A 207 -5.99 -5.92 12.26
C PRO A 207 -4.57 -5.66 11.76
N VAL A 208 -4.37 -4.66 10.89
CA VAL A 208 -3.06 -4.36 10.29
C VAL A 208 -2.13 -3.68 11.30
N GLY A 209 -2.66 -2.84 12.17
CA GLY A 209 -1.89 -2.07 13.14
C GLY A 209 -2.14 -2.44 14.60
N ALA A 210 -3.03 -3.38 14.87
CA ALA A 210 -3.56 -3.70 16.21
C ALA A 210 -2.70 -4.72 17.00
N ASN A 211 -1.40 -4.76 16.79
CA ASN A 211 -0.48 -5.61 17.58
C ASN A 211 0.37 -4.78 18.54
#